data_90eb1abfc39c03d04a13b7f0adcd915b
#
_entry.id   90eb1abfc39c03d04a13b7f0adcd915b
#
_cell.length_a   1.000
_cell.length_b   1.000
_cell.length_c   1.000
_cell.angle_alpha   90.00
_cell.angle_beta   90.00
_cell.angle_gamma   90.00
#
_symmetry.space_group_name_H-M   'P 1'
#
loop_
_entity.id
_entity.type
_entity.pdbx_description
1 polymer ?
#
loop_
_entity_poly.entity_id
_entity_poly.type
_entity_poly.pdbx_seq_one_letter_code
_entity_poly.pdbx_strand_id
1 'polypeptide(L)'
;MAKVLELAVLFPGPLAGRLLLEQGFEVVKVEPPGGDPMRQISPTLYKVLNEGKRVVHVDLKGDAEEVRRLAEEADAVLTTFRPSTAERYGVSYRKLAEARPDLIYVAIVGYGGDEYPRDHPSHDINFAALAGAVGPCPPYVQAVDVAAGLLAALTITAMAARGARGYVEIPMSRAAALVNILNLSLRRDGKPLVLSGDYPFYTVYRCRGGRVALGAVEPKFWERFCRAVGREDLIPRRLDPAAREEVEKVLAGMDCGALEELARREEIPLTPVYDIDRALAIFPPEALLNGVNPRSERTR
;
A
#
# COMPACT_ATOMS: atom_id res chain seq x y z
N MET A 1 -13.41 11.96 -21.62
CA MET A 1 -12.50 11.49 -20.56
C MET A 1 -13.38 11.30 -19.33
N ALA A 2 -13.32 10.13 -18.68
CA ALA A 2 -14.16 9.90 -17.51
C ALA A 2 -13.68 10.76 -16.34
N LYS A 3 -14.63 11.32 -15.59
CA LYS A 3 -14.40 12.27 -14.50
C LYS A 3 -14.63 11.59 -13.16
N VAL A 4 -13.69 11.74 -12.23
CA VAL A 4 -13.76 11.23 -10.85
C VAL A 4 -13.84 12.40 -9.88
N LEU A 5 -14.84 12.40 -9.02
CA LEU A 5 -14.95 13.27 -7.86
C LEU A 5 -14.30 12.59 -6.65
N GLU A 6 -13.21 13.16 -6.16
CA GLU A 6 -12.47 12.65 -5.00
C GLU A 6 -12.88 13.39 -3.73
N LEU A 7 -13.59 12.69 -2.83
CA LEU A 7 -14.00 13.14 -1.51
C LEU A 7 -13.11 12.48 -0.45
N ALA A 8 -11.80 12.75 -0.53
CA ALA A 8 -10.80 12.07 0.29
C ALA A 8 -9.66 13.01 0.66
N VAL A 9 -9.09 12.79 1.84
CA VAL A 9 -7.90 13.49 2.35
C VAL A 9 -6.87 12.47 2.85
N LEU A 10 -5.67 12.95 3.16
CA LEU A 10 -4.54 12.20 3.69
C LEU A 10 -3.93 11.24 2.66
N PHE A 11 -4.12 9.89 2.77
CA PHE A 11 -3.29 8.98 2.00
C PHE A 11 -4.05 8.01 1.07
N PRO A 12 -4.85 7.03 1.50
CA PRO A 12 -5.35 5.97 0.60
C PRO A 12 -6.23 6.50 -0.55
N GLY A 13 -7.11 7.46 -0.26
CA GLY A 13 -7.98 8.06 -1.28
C GLY A 13 -7.20 8.91 -2.27
N PRO A 14 -6.38 9.89 -1.82
CA PRO A 14 -5.52 10.67 -2.72
C PRO A 14 -4.55 9.83 -3.56
N LEU A 15 -4.04 8.71 -3.04
CA LEU A 15 -3.27 7.75 -3.83
C LEU A 15 -4.11 7.13 -4.95
N ALA A 16 -5.31 6.66 -4.64
CA ALA A 16 -6.22 6.12 -5.65
C ALA A 16 -6.56 7.18 -6.72
N GLY A 17 -6.85 8.42 -6.32
CA GLY A 17 -7.08 9.53 -7.26
C GLY A 17 -5.88 9.84 -8.13
N ARG A 18 -4.66 9.78 -7.58
CA ARG A 18 -3.42 9.94 -8.38
C ARG A 18 -3.27 8.84 -9.43
N LEU A 19 -3.49 7.58 -9.04
CA LEU A 19 -3.41 6.45 -9.96
C LEU A 19 -4.46 6.54 -11.08
N LEU A 20 -5.66 7.03 -10.77
CA LEU A 20 -6.70 7.27 -11.78
C LEU A 20 -6.32 8.40 -12.74
N LEU A 21 -5.71 9.48 -12.22
CA LEU A 21 -5.19 10.57 -13.05
C LEU A 21 -4.13 10.06 -14.04
N GLU A 22 -3.19 9.20 -13.59
CA GLU A 22 -2.18 8.57 -14.46
C GLU A 22 -2.80 7.65 -15.53
N GLN A 23 -3.97 7.09 -15.25
CA GLN A 23 -4.73 6.27 -16.21
C GLN A 23 -5.57 7.13 -17.19
N GLY A 24 -5.50 8.44 -17.07
CA GLY A 24 -6.16 9.38 -17.98
C GLY A 24 -7.58 9.79 -17.56
N PHE A 25 -7.99 9.55 -16.30
CA PHE A 25 -9.19 10.15 -15.76
C PHE A 25 -8.97 11.64 -15.44
N GLU A 26 -10.00 12.46 -15.55
CA GLU A 26 -10.03 13.78 -14.92
C GLU A 26 -10.37 13.60 -13.44
N VAL A 27 -9.57 14.15 -12.53
CA VAL A 27 -9.82 14.04 -11.09
C VAL A 27 -10.08 15.41 -10.50
N VAL A 28 -11.28 15.58 -9.93
CA VAL A 28 -11.69 16.75 -9.15
C VAL A 28 -11.64 16.39 -7.69
N LYS A 29 -10.69 16.95 -6.94
CA LYS A 29 -10.53 16.74 -5.50
C LYS A 29 -11.23 17.83 -4.72
N VAL A 30 -12.12 17.42 -3.82
CA VAL A 30 -12.75 18.31 -2.86
C VAL A 30 -11.95 18.33 -1.57
N GLU A 31 -11.52 19.52 -1.17
CA GLU A 31 -10.84 19.76 0.11
C GLU A 31 -11.70 20.63 1.01
N PRO A 32 -11.61 20.47 2.36
CA PRO A 32 -12.23 21.43 3.27
C PRO A 32 -11.60 22.82 3.14
N PRO A 33 -12.20 23.88 3.67
CA PRO A 33 -11.65 25.26 3.58
C PRO A 33 -10.22 25.40 4.09
N GLY A 34 -9.83 24.57 5.09
CA GLY A 34 -8.45 24.52 5.62
C GLY A 34 -7.46 23.71 4.77
N GLY A 35 -7.92 23.11 3.65
CA GLY A 35 -7.12 22.23 2.81
C GLY A 35 -6.99 20.80 3.35
N ASP A 36 -6.31 19.95 2.58
CA ASP A 36 -5.96 18.60 3.01
C ASP A 36 -4.88 18.67 4.10
N PRO A 37 -5.06 18.01 5.27
CA PRO A 37 -4.06 18.00 6.33
C PRO A 37 -2.67 17.50 5.90
N MET A 38 -2.59 16.71 4.81
CA MET A 38 -1.31 16.25 4.26
C MET A 38 -0.41 17.40 3.81
N ARG A 39 -0.97 18.58 3.50
CA ARG A 39 -0.19 19.78 3.16
C ARG A 39 0.75 20.20 4.30
N GLN A 40 0.35 19.98 5.55
CA GLN A 40 1.15 20.30 6.75
C GLN A 40 2.02 19.12 7.18
N ILE A 41 1.53 17.88 7.05
CA ILE A 41 2.24 16.67 7.47
C ILE A 41 3.44 16.41 6.55
N SER A 42 3.21 16.44 5.23
CA SER A 42 4.24 16.25 4.21
C SER A 42 3.85 16.99 2.92
N PRO A 43 4.36 18.21 2.72
CA PRO A 43 4.12 18.96 1.47
C PRO A 43 4.56 18.19 0.23
N THR A 44 5.65 17.43 0.32
CA THR A 44 6.14 16.57 -0.77
C THR A 44 5.13 15.49 -1.11
N LEU A 45 4.63 14.75 -0.12
CA LEU A 45 3.62 13.70 -0.35
C LEU A 45 2.33 14.30 -0.89
N TYR A 46 1.90 15.45 -0.32
CA TYR A 46 0.74 16.16 -0.84
C TYR A 46 0.89 16.46 -2.34
N LYS A 47 2.04 17.02 -2.75
CA LYS A 47 2.33 17.32 -4.15
C LYS A 47 2.31 16.06 -5.01
N VAL A 48 3.03 15.01 -4.62
CA VAL A 48 3.10 13.73 -5.35
C VAL A 48 1.71 13.14 -5.60
N LEU A 49 0.83 13.19 -4.59
CA LEU A 49 -0.50 12.59 -4.68
C LEU A 49 -1.53 13.48 -5.41
N ASN A 50 -1.32 14.79 -5.47
CA ASN A 50 -2.38 15.71 -5.93
C ASN A 50 -1.99 16.59 -7.14
N GLU A 51 -0.72 16.58 -7.57
CA GLU A 51 -0.31 17.32 -8.76
C GLU A 51 -1.09 16.85 -10.00
N GLY A 52 -1.66 17.81 -10.72
CA GLY A 52 -2.49 17.56 -11.91
C GLY A 52 -3.98 17.36 -11.63
N LYS A 53 -4.40 17.19 -10.38
CA LYS A 53 -5.81 17.20 -10.01
C LYS A 53 -6.37 18.63 -9.99
N ARG A 54 -7.64 18.78 -10.32
CA ARG A 54 -8.37 20.01 -10.07
C ARG A 54 -8.84 20.04 -8.63
N VAL A 55 -8.32 20.96 -7.81
CA VAL A 55 -8.72 21.10 -6.39
C VAL A 55 -9.83 22.14 -6.25
N VAL A 56 -10.89 21.79 -5.50
CA VAL A 56 -12.01 22.67 -5.16
C VAL A 56 -12.16 22.67 -3.63
N HIS A 57 -12.33 23.85 -3.04
CA HIS A 57 -12.55 23.96 -1.59
C HIS A 57 -14.04 24.10 -1.29
N VAL A 58 -14.59 23.16 -0.49
CA VAL A 58 -16.00 23.15 -0.10
C VAL A 58 -16.13 22.85 1.39
N ASP A 59 -16.89 23.67 2.10
CA ASP A 59 -17.33 23.34 3.45
C ASP A 59 -18.56 22.42 3.42
N LEU A 60 -18.33 21.13 3.56
CA LEU A 60 -19.40 20.13 3.56
C LEU A 60 -20.43 20.30 4.69
N LYS A 61 -20.12 21.12 5.72
CA LYS A 61 -21.09 21.41 6.77
C LYS A 61 -22.13 22.47 6.34
N GLY A 62 -21.74 23.35 5.45
CA GLY A 62 -22.57 24.45 5.00
C GLY A 62 -23.01 24.38 3.54
N ASP A 63 -22.26 23.69 2.70
CA ASP A 63 -22.46 23.71 1.24
C ASP A 63 -22.32 22.31 0.59
N ALA A 64 -23.07 21.35 1.11
CA ALA A 64 -23.13 20.00 0.51
C ALA A 64 -23.73 20.02 -0.91
N GLU A 65 -24.48 21.04 -1.27
CA GLU A 65 -25.11 21.18 -2.60
C GLU A 65 -24.07 21.35 -3.70
N GLU A 66 -22.97 22.07 -3.44
CA GLU A 66 -21.86 22.20 -4.39
C GLU A 66 -21.23 20.84 -4.72
N VAL A 67 -21.09 19.96 -3.71
CA VAL A 67 -20.59 18.60 -3.94
C VAL A 67 -21.57 17.75 -4.74
N ARG A 68 -22.87 17.90 -4.53
CA ARG A 68 -23.88 17.21 -5.35
C ARG A 68 -23.79 17.64 -6.80
N ARG A 69 -23.69 18.95 -7.06
CA ARG A 69 -23.52 19.50 -8.39
C ARG A 69 -22.26 18.96 -9.08
N LEU A 70 -21.15 18.87 -8.36
CA LEU A 70 -19.91 18.26 -8.87
C LEU A 70 -20.08 16.75 -9.16
N ALA A 71 -20.88 16.05 -8.34
CA ALA A 71 -21.17 14.63 -8.52
C ALA A 71 -22.07 14.35 -9.73
N GLU A 72 -22.98 15.27 -10.07
CA GLU A 72 -23.83 15.18 -11.29
C GLU A 72 -22.97 15.18 -12.56
N GLU A 73 -21.82 15.88 -12.54
CA GLU A 73 -20.88 15.92 -13.66
C GLU A 73 -19.86 14.76 -13.65
N ALA A 74 -19.80 13.97 -12.57
CA ALA A 74 -18.81 12.92 -12.42
C ALA A 74 -19.32 11.56 -12.89
N ASP A 75 -18.44 10.73 -13.45
CA ASP A 75 -18.72 9.34 -13.79
C ASP A 75 -18.48 8.42 -12.58
N ALA A 76 -17.60 8.86 -11.67
CA ALA A 76 -17.29 8.13 -10.45
C ALA A 76 -17.07 9.07 -9.26
N VAL A 77 -17.44 8.59 -8.06
CA VAL A 77 -17.07 9.17 -6.77
C VAL A 77 -16.14 8.21 -6.03
N LEU A 78 -15.05 8.75 -5.54
CA LEU A 78 -14.09 8.08 -4.65
C LEU A 78 -14.14 8.78 -3.30
N THR A 79 -14.39 8.04 -2.22
CA THR A 79 -14.43 8.63 -0.88
C THR A 79 -13.70 7.80 0.17
N THR A 80 -13.20 8.48 1.22
CA THR A 80 -12.68 7.87 2.45
C THR A 80 -13.54 8.24 3.67
N PHE A 81 -14.70 8.84 3.47
CA PHE A 81 -15.59 9.13 4.57
C PHE A 81 -16.17 7.85 5.19
N ARG A 82 -16.26 7.85 6.53
CA ARG A 82 -17.05 6.83 7.22
C ARG A 82 -18.49 6.90 6.75
N PRO A 83 -19.22 5.76 6.69
CA PRO A 83 -20.59 5.73 6.20
C PRO A 83 -21.51 6.77 6.87
N SER A 84 -21.45 6.89 8.21
CA SER A 84 -22.25 7.88 8.94
C SER A 84 -21.86 9.34 8.60
N THR A 85 -20.60 9.58 8.31
CA THR A 85 -20.10 10.91 7.91
C THR A 85 -20.58 11.27 6.50
N ALA A 86 -20.49 10.34 5.55
CA ALA A 86 -20.99 10.54 4.18
C ALA A 86 -22.51 10.81 4.18
N GLU A 87 -23.26 10.07 5.00
CA GLU A 87 -24.70 10.27 5.14
C GLU A 87 -25.02 11.64 5.76
N ARG A 88 -24.34 12.01 6.83
CA ARG A 88 -24.53 13.32 7.51
C ARG A 88 -24.23 14.52 6.61
N TYR A 89 -23.25 14.40 5.73
CA TYR A 89 -22.90 15.45 4.76
C TYR A 89 -23.73 15.37 3.48
N GLY A 90 -24.66 14.41 3.34
CA GLY A 90 -25.49 14.27 2.16
C GLY A 90 -24.73 13.85 0.89
N VAL A 91 -23.55 13.24 1.06
CA VAL A 91 -22.67 12.77 -0.04
C VAL A 91 -22.53 11.24 -0.06
N SER A 92 -23.41 10.52 0.60
CA SER A 92 -23.50 9.06 0.50
C SER A 92 -23.96 8.63 -0.89
N TYR A 93 -23.65 7.37 -1.27
CA TYR A 93 -24.11 6.82 -2.55
C TYR A 93 -25.63 7.01 -2.75
N ARG A 94 -26.42 6.69 -1.72
CA ARG A 94 -27.89 6.82 -1.78
C ARG A 94 -28.32 8.25 -2.15
N LYS A 95 -27.64 9.27 -1.60
CA LYS A 95 -27.96 10.67 -1.86
C LYS A 95 -27.49 11.14 -3.23
N LEU A 96 -26.30 10.76 -3.64
CA LEU A 96 -25.78 11.19 -4.94
C LEU A 96 -26.43 10.45 -6.10
N ALA A 97 -26.82 9.18 -5.91
CA ALA A 97 -27.52 8.39 -6.92
C ALA A 97 -28.95 8.87 -7.20
N GLU A 98 -29.55 9.68 -6.32
CA GLU A 98 -30.85 10.35 -6.60
C GLU A 98 -30.74 11.26 -7.84
N ALA A 99 -29.63 11.99 -7.99
CA ALA A 99 -29.36 12.87 -9.13
C ALA A 99 -28.60 12.17 -10.27
N ARG A 100 -27.74 11.20 -9.94
CA ARG A 100 -26.92 10.44 -10.90
C ARG A 100 -27.04 8.93 -10.71
N PRO A 101 -28.12 8.28 -11.22
CA PRO A 101 -28.37 6.85 -11.00
C PRO A 101 -27.30 5.92 -11.60
N ASP A 102 -26.58 6.37 -12.62
CA ASP A 102 -25.50 5.66 -13.30
C ASP A 102 -24.11 5.95 -12.73
N LEU A 103 -24.03 6.44 -11.47
CA LEU A 103 -22.79 6.75 -10.80
C LEU A 103 -22.02 5.49 -10.37
N ILE A 104 -20.73 5.47 -10.60
CA ILE A 104 -19.79 4.57 -9.88
C ILE A 104 -19.45 5.22 -8.55
N TYR A 105 -19.66 4.52 -7.44
CA TYR A 105 -19.30 5.06 -6.12
C TYR A 105 -18.43 4.04 -5.38
N VAL A 106 -17.16 4.40 -5.15
CA VAL A 106 -16.22 3.56 -4.42
C VAL A 106 -15.83 4.24 -3.12
N ALA A 107 -16.13 3.55 -2.01
CA ALA A 107 -15.81 4.01 -0.66
C ALA A 107 -14.69 3.15 -0.04
N ILE A 108 -13.57 3.77 0.30
CA ILE A 108 -12.58 3.15 1.19
C ILE A 108 -13.09 3.36 2.61
N VAL A 109 -13.45 2.26 3.28
CA VAL A 109 -14.01 2.27 4.63
C VAL A 109 -13.12 1.48 5.59
N GLY A 110 -13.20 1.76 6.90
CA GLY A 110 -12.38 1.05 7.87
C GLY A 110 -12.73 -0.43 7.95
N TYR A 111 -13.99 -0.73 8.26
CA TYR A 111 -14.49 -2.08 8.48
C TYR A 111 -15.69 -2.36 7.57
N GLY A 112 -15.74 -3.55 7.01
CA GLY A 112 -16.77 -3.92 6.04
C GLY A 112 -17.77 -4.95 6.55
N GLY A 113 -17.60 -5.43 7.77
CA GLY A 113 -18.37 -6.56 8.27
C GLY A 113 -18.59 -6.53 9.78
N ASP A 114 -18.56 -7.73 10.34
CA ASP A 114 -18.90 -7.97 11.74
C ASP A 114 -17.70 -7.86 12.67
N GLU A 115 -16.50 -7.56 12.14
CA GLU A 115 -15.25 -7.52 12.90
C GLU A 115 -15.23 -6.40 13.95
N TYR A 116 -15.73 -5.22 13.52
CA TYR A 116 -15.83 -3.99 14.32
C TYR A 116 -16.98 -3.13 13.83
N PRO A 117 -17.50 -2.20 14.67
CA PRO A 117 -18.47 -1.21 14.23
C PRO A 117 -17.91 -0.42 13.02
N ARG A 118 -18.73 -0.23 12.00
CA ARG A 118 -18.31 0.35 10.70
C ARG A 118 -17.64 1.72 10.83
N ASP A 119 -18.07 2.52 11.78
CA ASP A 119 -17.55 3.87 12.05
C ASP A 119 -16.44 3.91 13.13
N HIS A 120 -15.93 2.74 13.56
CA HIS A 120 -14.85 2.70 14.55
C HIS A 120 -13.59 3.37 14.01
N PRO A 121 -12.97 4.32 14.77
CA PRO A 121 -11.75 5.01 14.33
C PRO A 121 -10.56 4.06 14.32
N SER A 122 -9.83 4.06 13.23
CA SER A 122 -8.64 3.21 13.06
C SER A 122 -7.71 3.78 11.99
N HIS A 123 -6.48 3.31 12.01
CA HIS A 123 -5.43 3.59 11.04
C HIS A 123 -4.81 2.29 10.53
N ASP A 124 -3.91 2.39 9.56
CA ASP A 124 -3.21 1.28 8.91
C ASP A 124 -2.80 0.16 9.88
N ILE A 125 -2.09 0.52 10.95
CA ILE A 125 -1.58 -0.44 11.94
C ILE A 125 -2.69 -1.24 12.65
N ASN A 126 -3.87 -0.64 12.87
CA ASN A 126 -4.98 -1.34 13.53
C ASN A 126 -5.56 -2.43 12.61
N PHE A 127 -5.70 -2.13 11.31
CA PHE A 127 -6.16 -3.10 10.32
C PHE A 127 -5.12 -4.20 10.10
N ALA A 128 -3.83 -3.83 10.02
CA ALA A 128 -2.73 -4.80 9.93
C ALA A 128 -2.70 -5.73 11.14
N ALA A 129 -2.89 -5.21 12.36
CA ALA A 129 -2.95 -5.99 13.59
C ALA A 129 -4.14 -6.97 13.58
N LEU A 130 -5.32 -6.50 13.18
CA LEU A 130 -6.51 -7.37 13.07
C LEU A 130 -6.30 -8.52 12.08
N ALA A 131 -5.59 -8.26 10.98
CA ALA A 131 -5.27 -9.27 9.97
C ALA A 131 -4.08 -10.19 10.35
N GLY A 132 -3.49 -10.04 11.54
CA GLY A 132 -2.30 -10.80 11.96
C GLY A 132 -1.04 -10.46 11.18
N ALA A 133 -0.96 -9.27 10.58
CA ALA A 133 0.17 -8.81 9.77
C ALA A 133 1.18 -7.95 10.57
N VAL A 134 1.03 -7.86 11.89
CA VAL A 134 1.94 -7.12 12.78
C VAL A 134 2.69 -8.11 13.66
N GLY A 135 4.02 -8.03 13.59
CA GLY A 135 4.92 -8.77 14.47
C GLY A 135 5.22 -8.01 15.78
N PRO A 136 6.31 -8.38 16.49
CA PRO A 136 6.73 -7.73 17.74
C PRO A 136 7.06 -6.24 17.58
N CYS A 137 7.40 -5.80 16.36
CA CYS A 137 7.64 -4.40 16.04
C CYS A 137 6.54 -3.88 15.09
N PRO A 138 6.14 -2.60 15.22
CA PRO A 138 5.23 -1.99 14.24
C PRO A 138 5.81 -2.09 12.82
N PRO A 139 4.97 -2.27 11.80
CA PRO A 139 5.40 -2.21 10.41
C PRO A 139 5.95 -0.81 10.10
N TYR A 140 7.03 -0.76 9.33
CA TYR A 140 7.67 0.50 8.93
C TYR A 140 6.96 1.18 7.76
N VAL A 141 6.02 0.49 7.14
CA VAL A 141 5.30 0.93 5.94
C VAL A 141 3.78 0.83 6.14
N GLN A 142 3.03 1.74 5.52
CA GLN A 142 1.57 1.77 5.53
C GLN A 142 1.03 0.91 4.38
N ALA A 143 1.25 -0.41 4.48
CA ALA A 143 0.93 -1.35 3.42
C ALA A 143 -0.59 -1.49 3.17
N VAL A 144 -1.39 -1.32 4.21
CA VAL A 144 -2.87 -1.41 4.11
C VAL A 144 -3.44 -0.19 3.40
N ASP A 145 -2.93 1.02 3.73
CA ASP A 145 -3.33 2.25 3.05
C ASP A 145 -3.01 2.18 1.56
N VAL A 146 -1.80 1.72 1.21
CA VAL A 146 -1.39 1.52 -0.20
C VAL A 146 -2.29 0.50 -0.89
N ALA A 147 -2.52 -0.66 -0.27
CA ALA A 147 -3.37 -1.72 -0.83
C ALA A 147 -4.82 -1.23 -1.06
N ALA A 148 -5.39 -0.51 -0.09
CA ALA A 148 -6.75 0.04 -0.22
C ALA A 148 -6.84 1.07 -1.36
N GLY A 149 -5.84 1.95 -1.50
CA GLY A 149 -5.76 2.91 -2.60
C GLY A 149 -5.67 2.23 -3.97
N LEU A 150 -4.81 1.22 -4.10
CA LEU A 150 -4.68 0.42 -5.33
C LEU A 150 -5.98 -0.31 -5.68
N LEU A 151 -6.63 -0.95 -4.71
CA LEU A 151 -7.90 -1.65 -4.91
C LEU A 151 -9.01 -0.69 -5.34
N ALA A 152 -9.08 0.51 -4.76
CA ALA A 152 -10.08 1.50 -5.13
C ALA A 152 -9.87 2.00 -6.57
N ALA A 153 -8.65 2.34 -6.95
CA ALA A 153 -8.33 2.74 -8.32
C ALA A 153 -8.64 1.62 -9.33
N LEU A 154 -8.22 0.38 -9.04
CA LEU A 154 -8.52 -0.79 -9.87
C LEU A 154 -10.02 -1.00 -10.02
N THR A 155 -10.80 -0.87 -8.93
CA THR A 155 -12.25 -1.05 -8.95
C THR A 155 -12.94 -0.02 -9.84
N ILE A 156 -12.60 1.27 -9.68
CA ILE A 156 -13.15 2.35 -10.53
C ILE A 156 -12.83 2.09 -11.99
N THR A 157 -11.57 1.78 -12.30
CA THR A 157 -11.11 1.49 -13.68
C THR A 157 -11.85 0.30 -14.27
N ALA A 158 -11.97 -0.81 -13.53
CA ALA A 158 -12.65 -2.01 -14.00
C ALA A 158 -14.16 -1.79 -14.21
N MET A 159 -14.81 -1.04 -13.32
CA MET A 159 -16.23 -0.70 -13.46
C MET A 159 -16.45 0.21 -14.68
N ALA A 160 -15.65 1.25 -14.82
CA ALA A 160 -15.73 2.17 -15.97
C ALA A 160 -15.51 1.42 -17.31
N ALA A 161 -14.51 0.56 -17.40
CA ALA A 161 -14.21 -0.22 -18.60
C ALA A 161 -15.33 -1.19 -19.00
N ARG A 162 -16.08 -1.71 -18.01
CA ARG A 162 -17.19 -2.66 -18.24
C ARG A 162 -18.56 -1.98 -18.39
N GLY A 163 -18.63 -0.67 -18.25
CA GLY A 163 -19.90 0.05 -18.16
C GLY A 163 -20.71 -0.28 -16.89
N ALA A 164 -20.07 -0.91 -15.88
CA ALA A 164 -20.72 -1.21 -14.61
C ALA A 164 -20.93 0.05 -13.78
N ARG A 165 -21.98 0.08 -12.96
CA ARG A 165 -22.38 1.19 -12.12
C ARG A 165 -22.76 0.68 -10.73
N GLY A 166 -22.87 1.61 -9.78
CA GLY A 166 -23.32 1.31 -8.43
C GLY A 166 -22.25 1.51 -7.37
N TYR A 167 -22.52 0.96 -6.19
CA TYR A 167 -21.77 1.15 -4.96
C TYR A 167 -20.82 -0.02 -4.68
N VAL A 168 -19.58 0.27 -4.37
CA VAL A 168 -18.59 -0.72 -3.91
C VAL A 168 -17.83 -0.17 -2.71
N GLU A 169 -17.68 -1.00 -1.70
CA GLU A 169 -16.80 -0.73 -0.55
C GLU A 169 -15.47 -1.46 -0.68
N ILE A 170 -14.42 -0.76 -0.28
CA ILE A 170 -13.07 -1.31 -0.09
C ILE A 170 -12.76 -1.23 1.42
N PRO A 171 -13.11 -2.26 2.20
CA PRO A 171 -12.81 -2.27 3.62
C PRO A 171 -11.31 -2.43 3.85
N MET A 172 -10.71 -1.53 4.63
CA MET A 172 -9.29 -1.59 4.96
C MET A 172 -8.95 -2.86 5.77
N SER A 173 -9.86 -3.35 6.61
CA SER A 173 -9.73 -4.66 7.28
C SER A 173 -9.54 -5.82 6.29
N ARG A 174 -10.27 -5.80 5.17
CA ARG A 174 -10.13 -6.82 4.11
C ARG A 174 -8.88 -6.59 3.25
N ALA A 175 -8.53 -5.34 2.99
CA ALA A 175 -7.26 -5.01 2.32
C ALA A 175 -6.05 -5.52 3.13
N ALA A 176 -6.09 -5.38 4.46
CA ALA A 176 -5.07 -5.92 5.36
C ALA A 176 -4.99 -7.46 5.30
N ALA A 177 -6.15 -8.14 5.30
CA ALA A 177 -6.19 -9.60 5.15
C ALA A 177 -5.65 -10.04 3.78
N LEU A 178 -5.89 -9.28 2.72
CA LEU A 178 -5.32 -9.54 1.39
C LEU A 178 -3.80 -9.38 1.40
N VAL A 179 -3.26 -8.35 2.04
CA VAL A 179 -1.80 -8.17 2.21
C VAL A 179 -1.18 -9.38 2.93
N ASN A 180 -1.89 -9.97 3.89
CA ASN A 180 -1.42 -11.13 4.66
C ASN A 180 -1.95 -12.48 4.16
N ILE A 181 -2.51 -12.55 2.94
CA ILE A 181 -3.23 -13.73 2.43
C ILE A 181 -2.37 -15.00 2.42
N LEU A 182 -1.07 -14.88 2.14
CA LEU A 182 -0.16 -16.01 2.12
C LEU A 182 -0.06 -16.68 3.51
N ASN A 183 0.19 -15.88 4.56
CA ASN A 183 0.31 -16.41 5.91
C ASN A 183 -1.00 -16.99 6.43
N LEU A 184 -2.13 -16.34 6.12
CA LEU A 184 -3.46 -16.85 6.45
C LEU A 184 -3.73 -18.19 5.77
N SER A 185 -3.35 -18.33 4.50
CA SER A 185 -3.51 -19.58 3.74
C SER A 185 -2.61 -20.68 4.27
N LEU A 186 -1.33 -20.41 4.49
CA LEU A 186 -0.39 -21.38 5.08
C LEU A 186 -0.88 -21.88 6.44
N ARG A 187 -1.36 -20.97 7.29
CA ARG A 187 -1.89 -21.34 8.61
C ARG A 187 -3.13 -22.21 8.51
N ARG A 188 -4.04 -21.90 7.60
CA ARG A 188 -5.25 -22.71 7.34
C ARG A 188 -4.90 -24.13 6.89
N ASP A 189 -3.85 -24.25 6.06
CA ASP A 189 -3.37 -25.53 5.53
C ASP A 189 -2.49 -26.31 6.55
N GLY A 190 -2.33 -25.81 7.77
CA GLY A 190 -1.45 -26.40 8.78
C GLY A 190 0.04 -26.35 8.42
N LYS A 191 0.42 -25.44 7.52
CA LYS A 191 1.80 -25.26 7.07
C LYS A 191 2.54 -24.23 7.93
N PRO A 192 3.88 -24.36 8.06
CA PRO A 192 4.69 -23.37 8.76
C PRO A 192 4.68 -22.02 8.01
N LEU A 193 4.77 -20.91 8.76
CA LEU A 193 4.86 -19.56 8.20
C LEU A 193 6.31 -19.29 7.75
N VAL A 194 6.69 -19.88 6.64
CA VAL A 194 8.09 -19.93 6.17
C VAL A 194 8.70 -18.56 5.80
N LEU A 195 7.85 -17.52 5.61
CA LEU A 195 8.29 -16.16 5.34
C LEU A 195 8.05 -15.20 6.51
N SER A 196 7.91 -15.72 7.74
CA SER A 196 7.71 -14.92 8.96
C SER A 196 8.99 -14.23 9.47
N GLY A 197 10.17 -14.61 8.98
CA GLY A 197 11.45 -14.19 9.52
C GLY A 197 12.05 -15.15 10.56
N ASP A 198 11.36 -16.24 10.88
CA ASP A 198 11.83 -17.25 11.86
C ASP A 198 12.85 -18.21 11.27
N TYR A 199 12.84 -18.38 9.95
CA TYR A 199 13.72 -19.31 9.25
C TYR A 199 14.99 -18.64 8.74
N PRO A 200 16.14 -19.38 8.69
CA PRO A 200 17.44 -18.80 8.36
C PRO A 200 17.53 -18.24 6.93
N PHE A 201 16.73 -18.72 6.02
CA PHE A 201 16.76 -18.31 4.61
C PHE A 201 15.94 -17.05 4.30
N TYR A 202 15.09 -16.59 5.25
CA TYR A 202 14.23 -15.43 5.00
C TYR A 202 14.12 -14.57 6.26
N THR A 203 15.10 -13.68 6.46
CA THR A 203 15.12 -12.76 7.61
C THR A 203 16.18 -11.67 7.43
N VAL A 204 16.23 -10.75 8.37
CA VAL A 204 17.21 -9.68 8.44
C VAL A 204 18.28 -10.03 9.47
N TYR A 205 19.55 -9.93 9.07
CA TYR A 205 20.73 -10.21 9.88
C TYR A 205 21.57 -8.98 10.11
N ARG A 206 22.29 -8.93 11.23
CA ARG A 206 23.32 -7.93 11.47
C ARG A 206 24.59 -8.28 10.67
N CYS A 207 25.27 -7.26 10.18
CA CYS A 207 26.61 -7.33 9.62
C CYS A 207 27.43 -6.15 10.14
N ARG A 208 28.74 -6.18 9.93
CA ARG A 208 29.58 -5.05 10.34
C ARG A 208 29.26 -3.82 9.49
N GLY A 209 28.78 -2.77 10.14
CA GLY A 209 28.36 -1.53 9.51
C GLY A 209 26.86 -1.41 9.21
N GLY A 210 26.04 -2.43 9.58
CA GLY A 210 24.59 -2.34 9.35
C GLY A 210 23.83 -3.65 9.44
N ARG A 211 22.92 -3.87 8.50
CA ARG A 211 22.10 -5.08 8.39
C ARG A 211 21.94 -5.49 6.92
N VAL A 212 21.68 -6.77 6.70
CA VAL A 212 21.36 -7.34 5.39
C VAL A 212 20.07 -8.15 5.47
N ALA A 213 19.27 -8.12 4.42
CA ALA A 213 18.09 -8.96 4.24
C ALA A 213 18.46 -10.15 3.34
N LEU A 214 18.27 -11.37 3.85
CA LEU A 214 18.45 -12.61 3.10
C LEU A 214 17.09 -13.16 2.69
N GLY A 215 16.88 -13.39 1.40
CA GLY A 215 15.67 -13.95 0.81
C GLY A 215 15.92 -15.24 0.01
N ALA A 216 16.81 -16.13 0.50
CA ALA A 216 17.21 -17.36 -0.17
C ALA A 216 16.16 -18.48 -0.02
N VAL A 217 14.93 -18.20 -0.46
CA VAL A 217 13.74 -19.05 -0.27
C VAL A 217 13.91 -20.39 -1.01
N GLU A 218 14.36 -20.38 -2.24
CA GLU A 218 14.57 -21.59 -3.02
C GLU A 218 15.81 -22.35 -2.56
N PRO A 219 15.76 -23.71 -2.53
CA PRO A 219 16.88 -24.53 -2.08
C PRO A 219 18.21 -24.19 -2.76
N LYS A 220 18.21 -23.89 -4.05
CA LYS A 220 19.41 -23.54 -4.83
C LYS A 220 20.08 -22.25 -4.34
N PHE A 221 19.30 -21.25 -3.92
CA PHE A 221 19.83 -19.99 -3.41
C PHE A 221 20.36 -20.13 -1.98
N TRP A 222 19.67 -20.94 -1.17
CA TRP A 222 20.15 -21.29 0.17
C TRP A 222 21.47 -22.05 0.10
N GLU A 223 21.61 -23.02 -0.80
CA GLU A 223 22.84 -23.77 -1.02
C GLU A 223 24.00 -22.88 -1.47
N ARG A 224 23.75 -21.98 -2.45
CA ARG A 224 24.74 -20.97 -2.88
C ARG A 224 25.17 -20.09 -1.72
N PHE A 225 24.23 -19.58 -0.94
CA PHE A 225 24.52 -18.79 0.24
C PHE A 225 25.41 -19.55 1.22
N CYS A 226 25.05 -20.77 1.61
CA CYS A 226 25.82 -21.57 2.57
C CYS A 226 27.24 -21.82 2.08
N ARG A 227 27.43 -22.14 0.82
CA ARG A 227 28.77 -22.32 0.23
C ARG A 227 29.57 -21.03 0.21
N ALA A 228 28.96 -19.94 -0.18
CA ALA A 228 29.63 -18.64 -0.28
C ALA A 228 30.13 -18.12 1.07
N VAL A 229 29.43 -18.45 2.17
CA VAL A 229 29.84 -18.09 3.53
C VAL A 229 30.62 -19.19 4.26
N GLY A 230 30.97 -20.29 3.58
CA GLY A 230 31.76 -21.42 4.14
C GLY A 230 31.00 -22.24 5.19
N ARG A 231 29.66 -22.34 5.08
CA ARG A 231 28.80 -23.06 6.02
C ARG A 231 27.93 -24.09 5.29
N GLU A 232 28.58 -25.00 4.58
CA GLU A 232 27.87 -26.08 3.86
C GLU A 232 27.11 -27.03 4.81
N ASP A 233 27.50 -27.11 6.07
CA ASP A 233 26.83 -27.82 7.14
C ASP A 233 25.37 -27.32 7.38
N LEU A 234 25.06 -26.07 7.00
CA LEU A 234 23.73 -25.49 7.12
C LEU A 234 22.79 -25.85 5.94
N ILE A 235 23.33 -26.39 4.84
CA ILE A 235 22.49 -26.71 3.65
C ILE A 235 21.28 -27.58 4.02
N PRO A 236 21.43 -28.72 4.73
CA PRO A 236 20.30 -29.56 5.12
C PRO A 236 19.38 -28.94 6.18
N ARG A 237 19.81 -27.85 6.82
CA ARG A 237 19.10 -27.19 7.94
C ARG A 237 18.29 -25.97 7.51
N ARG A 238 17.95 -25.85 6.24
CA ARG A 238 17.19 -24.70 5.71
C ARG A 238 15.89 -24.44 6.47
N LEU A 239 15.17 -25.50 6.82
CA LEU A 239 13.89 -25.42 7.54
C LEU A 239 14.04 -25.55 9.07
N ASP A 240 15.23 -25.45 9.60
CA ASP A 240 15.51 -25.45 11.03
C ASP A 240 15.63 -24.01 11.55
N PRO A 241 14.67 -23.50 12.35
CA PRO A 241 14.74 -22.15 12.92
C PRO A 241 16.01 -21.90 13.76
N ALA A 242 16.56 -22.96 14.41
CA ALA A 242 17.77 -22.82 15.23
C ALA A 242 19.01 -22.46 14.40
N ALA A 243 19.05 -22.82 13.12
CA ALA A 243 20.13 -22.44 12.21
C ALA A 243 20.24 -20.91 11.99
N ARG A 244 19.18 -20.14 12.29
CA ARG A 244 19.17 -18.69 12.20
C ARG A 244 20.25 -18.03 13.06
N GLU A 245 20.42 -18.51 14.30
CA GLU A 245 21.45 -17.96 15.20
C GLU A 245 22.88 -18.23 14.69
N GLU A 246 23.07 -19.33 13.99
CA GLU A 246 24.38 -19.67 13.43
C GLU A 246 24.70 -18.79 12.22
N VAL A 247 23.71 -18.55 11.37
CA VAL A 247 23.83 -17.57 10.27
C VAL A 247 24.10 -16.16 10.80
N GLU A 248 23.41 -15.73 11.86
CA GLU A 248 23.63 -14.44 12.51
C GLU A 248 25.07 -14.28 12.97
N LYS A 249 25.65 -15.32 13.61
CA LYS A 249 27.05 -15.29 14.06
C LYS A 249 28.05 -15.13 12.92
N VAL A 250 27.79 -15.79 11.79
CA VAL A 250 28.64 -15.70 10.59
C VAL A 250 28.56 -14.30 9.99
N LEU A 251 27.33 -13.82 9.74
CA LEU A 251 27.13 -12.56 9.06
C LEU A 251 27.53 -11.34 9.91
N ALA A 252 27.36 -11.41 11.24
CA ALA A 252 27.81 -10.34 12.15
C ALA A 252 29.33 -10.07 12.08
N GLY A 253 30.13 -11.06 11.70
CA GLY A 253 31.58 -10.94 11.49
C GLY A 253 31.98 -10.37 10.13
N MET A 254 31.03 -10.28 9.17
CA MET A 254 31.30 -9.87 7.80
C MET A 254 30.90 -8.41 7.56
N ASP A 255 31.60 -7.72 6.68
CA ASP A 255 31.26 -6.37 6.27
C ASP A 255 30.04 -6.38 5.35
N CYS A 256 29.08 -5.40 5.55
CA CYS A 256 27.85 -5.37 4.76
C CYS A 256 28.10 -5.13 3.26
N GLY A 257 29.10 -4.31 2.91
CA GLY A 257 29.46 -4.06 1.51
C GLY A 257 30.10 -5.29 0.86
N ALA A 258 30.97 -6.01 1.60
CA ALA A 258 31.55 -7.26 1.13
C ALA A 258 30.48 -8.34 0.92
N LEU A 259 29.44 -8.38 1.78
CA LEU A 259 28.28 -9.27 1.61
C LEU A 259 27.45 -8.92 0.37
N GLU A 260 27.26 -7.63 0.07
CA GLU A 260 26.58 -7.18 -1.14
C GLU A 260 27.34 -7.58 -2.41
N GLU A 261 28.67 -7.41 -2.43
CA GLU A 261 29.51 -7.84 -3.55
C GLU A 261 29.51 -9.36 -3.73
N LEU A 262 29.59 -10.12 -2.61
CA LEU A 262 29.48 -11.57 -2.61
C LEU A 262 28.13 -12.01 -3.19
N ALA A 263 27.05 -11.38 -2.76
CA ALA A 263 25.69 -11.70 -3.21
C ALA A 263 25.51 -11.46 -4.72
N ARG A 264 26.07 -10.39 -5.25
CA ARG A 264 26.05 -10.10 -6.70
C ARG A 264 26.83 -11.13 -7.49
N ARG A 265 28.04 -11.49 -7.04
CA ARG A 265 28.90 -12.44 -7.72
C ARG A 265 28.33 -13.86 -7.73
N GLU A 266 27.77 -14.30 -6.62
CA GLU A 266 27.24 -15.65 -6.44
C GLU A 266 25.73 -15.75 -6.73
N GLU A 267 25.09 -14.65 -7.20
CA GLU A 267 23.66 -14.57 -7.49
C GLU A 267 22.78 -15.03 -6.31
N ILE A 268 23.08 -14.51 -5.11
CA ILE A 268 22.35 -14.78 -3.87
C ILE A 268 21.33 -13.67 -3.64
N PRO A 269 20.07 -13.97 -3.29
CA PRO A 269 19.08 -12.96 -2.89
C PRO A 269 19.40 -12.38 -1.51
N LEU A 270 20.41 -11.53 -1.44
CA LEU A 270 20.84 -10.83 -0.25
C LEU A 270 21.09 -9.37 -0.61
N THR A 271 20.52 -8.45 0.16
CA THR A 271 20.63 -7.01 -0.05
C THR A 271 20.91 -6.29 1.26
N PRO A 272 21.67 -5.19 1.25
CA PRO A 272 21.77 -4.31 2.42
C PRO A 272 20.41 -3.72 2.79
N VAL A 273 20.19 -3.53 4.10
CA VAL A 273 19.06 -2.75 4.60
C VAL A 273 19.48 -1.29 4.66
N TYR A 274 19.01 -0.50 3.72
CA TYR A 274 19.29 0.93 3.68
C TYR A 274 18.47 1.68 4.73
N ASP A 275 19.01 2.77 5.24
CA ASP A 275 18.25 3.77 5.97
C ASP A 275 17.37 4.58 5.01
N ILE A 276 16.50 5.40 5.60
CA ILE A 276 15.53 6.17 4.81
C ILE A 276 16.20 7.23 3.92
N ASP A 277 17.33 7.79 4.35
CA ASP A 277 18.04 8.84 3.60
C ASP A 277 18.70 8.26 2.34
N ARG A 278 19.31 7.08 2.47
CA ARG A 278 19.85 6.36 1.31
C ARG A 278 18.76 5.88 0.36
N ALA A 279 17.64 5.39 0.90
CA ALA A 279 16.48 5.00 0.09
C ALA A 279 15.91 6.22 -0.67
N LEU A 280 15.81 7.39 -0.02
CA LEU A 280 15.36 8.64 -0.63
C LEU A 280 16.26 9.08 -1.80
N ALA A 281 17.57 8.91 -1.67
CA ALA A 281 18.52 9.24 -2.74
C ALA A 281 18.35 8.35 -3.99
N ILE A 282 17.86 7.11 -3.82
CA ILE A 282 17.65 6.15 -4.92
C ILE A 282 16.22 6.32 -5.50
N PHE A 283 15.25 6.55 -4.64
CA PHE A 283 13.82 6.58 -4.95
C PHE A 283 13.19 7.92 -4.52
N PRO A 284 13.47 9.02 -5.21
CA PRO A 284 12.83 10.29 -4.88
C PRO A 284 11.31 10.18 -5.09
N PRO A 285 10.48 10.61 -4.11
CA PRO A 285 9.03 10.43 -4.15
C PRO A 285 8.37 10.97 -5.42
N GLU A 286 8.89 12.07 -5.97
CA GLU A 286 8.38 12.71 -7.19
C GLU A 286 8.52 11.84 -8.44
N ALA A 287 9.43 10.87 -8.43
CA ALA A 287 9.66 9.97 -9.56
C ALA A 287 8.83 8.66 -9.48
N LEU A 288 8.30 8.31 -8.30
CA LEU A 288 7.72 6.98 -8.07
C LEU A 288 6.43 6.72 -8.86
N LEU A 289 5.63 7.74 -9.14
CA LEU A 289 4.36 7.60 -9.86
C LEU A 289 4.45 7.99 -11.35
N ASN A 290 5.57 8.57 -11.79
CA ASN A 290 5.75 9.00 -13.18
C ASN A 290 5.94 7.84 -14.19
N GLY A 291 6.16 6.62 -13.72
CA GLY A 291 6.36 5.42 -14.55
C GLY A 291 5.07 4.67 -14.94
N VAL A 292 3.92 5.11 -14.43
CA VAL A 292 2.63 4.43 -14.71
C VAL A 292 1.93 5.01 -15.95
N ASN A 293 2.47 6.08 -16.55
CA ASN A 293 1.85 6.74 -17.69
C ASN A 293 2.36 6.16 -19.03
N PRO A 294 1.51 5.47 -19.83
CA PRO A 294 1.88 4.99 -21.16
C PRO A 294 2.16 6.08 -22.20
N ARG A 295 2.02 7.38 -21.83
CA ARG A 295 2.29 8.51 -22.73
C ARG A 295 3.77 8.91 -22.80
N SER A 296 4.65 8.42 -21.93
CA SER A 296 6.08 8.78 -21.92
C SER A 296 6.90 8.14 -23.05
N GLU A 297 6.36 7.19 -23.83
CA GLU A 297 7.06 6.53 -24.93
C GLU A 297 6.80 7.12 -26.33
N ARG A 298 6.11 8.26 -26.45
CA ARG A 298 5.85 8.87 -27.77
C ARG A 298 6.79 10.01 -28.16
N THR A 299 7.97 10.06 -27.58
CA THR A 299 9.03 10.99 -28.04
C THR A 299 10.38 10.31 -27.99
N ARG A 300 10.62 9.40 -28.94
CA ARG A 300 11.95 9.17 -29.54
C ARG A 300 11.79 8.73 -30.98
#